data_82ba26507e3691fb64f5bffb3ed3d902
#
_entry.id   82ba26507e3691fb64f5bffb3ed3d902
#
_cell.length_a   1.000
_cell.length_b   1.000
_cell.length_c   1.000
_cell.angle_alpha   90.00
_cell.angle_beta   90.00
_cell.angle_gamma   90.00
#
_symmetry.space_group_name_H-M   'P 1'
#
loop_
_entity.id
_entity.type
_entity.pdbx_description
1 polymer ?
#
loop_
_entity_poly.entity_id
_entity_poly.type
_entity_poly.pdbx_seq_one_letter_code
_entity_poly.pdbx_strand_id
1 'polypeptide(L)'
;TEVTTGRSAVCSTKLVEIYNIESVKPTIVNLKSNLHFSFTKALDGIAGSGWTVNSFDTMFGKAHTMKADRGSSYIATSIRYSNPKCGLINIQNHDIECFKWCMKYHQSPQTKKSNRLTDLIKIEDKYNYNEISYPVVIGDIKIFEDNNNLMINVWKMDDESIFLHQKGNVLNCKSGMIDLLLITNEDDEGHYIYIKQ
;
A
#
# COMPACT_ATOMS: atom_id res chain seq x y z
N THR A 1 -12.94 40.88 -40.08
CA THR A 1 -12.17 40.33 -38.97
C THR A 1 -13.00 39.25 -38.33
N GLU A 2 -12.72 37.96 -38.65
CA GLU A 2 -13.31 36.82 -37.96
C GLU A 2 -12.80 36.81 -36.52
N VAL A 3 -13.70 36.87 -35.55
CA VAL A 3 -13.38 36.70 -34.11
C VAL A 3 -13.32 35.22 -33.83
N THR A 4 -12.15 34.63 -33.79
CA THR A 4 -11.92 33.26 -33.34
C THR A 4 -12.03 33.23 -31.80
N THR A 5 -13.12 32.68 -31.29
CA THR A 5 -13.27 32.37 -29.87
C THR A 5 -12.62 31.02 -29.55
N GLY A 6 -11.58 31.01 -28.68
CA GLY A 6 -10.90 29.81 -28.22
C GLY A 6 -11.47 29.30 -26.89
N ARG A 7 -11.53 27.97 -26.70
CA ARG A 7 -11.80 27.31 -25.44
C ARG A 7 -10.64 26.39 -25.07
N SER A 8 -10.29 26.33 -23.81
CA SER A 8 -9.29 25.39 -23.31
C SER A 8 -9.96 24.16 -22.70
N ALA A 9 -9.40 22.99 -22.95
CA ALA A 9 -9.78 21.74 -22.32
C ALA A 9 -8.56 21.06 -21.71
N VAL A 10 -8.74 20.42 -20.55
CA VAL A 10 -7.68 19.67 -19.87
C VAL A 10 -7.98 18.18 -19.98
N CYS A 11 -7.02 17.43 -20.54
CA CYS A 11 -7.04 15.98 -20.52
C CYS A 11 -6.04 15.49 -19.47
N SER A 12 -6.46 14.59 -18.59
CA SER A 12 -5.61 14.06 -17.53
C SER A 12 -5.65 12.55 -17.48
N THR A 13 -4.59 11.97 -16.90
CA THR A 13 -4.54 10.55 -16.53
C THR A 13 -4.72 10.40 -15.03
N LYS A 14 -5.07 9.18 -14.59
CA LYS A 14 -5.02 8.85 -13.17
C LYS A 14 -3.58 8.79 -12.68
N LEU A 15 -3.40 8.99 -11.36
CA LEU A 15 -2.14 8.72 -10.69
C LEU A 15 -1.76 7.25 -10.88
N VAL A 16 -0.50 6.98 -11.17
CA VAL A 16 0.03 5.62 -11.31
C VAL A 16 1.28 5.49 -10.47
N GLU A 17 1.30 4.46 -9.64
CA GLU A 17 2.44 4.16 -8.76
C GLU A 17 3.48 3.32 -9.51
N ILE A 18 4.76 3.62 -9.29
CA ILE A 18 5.90 2.91 -9.87
C ILE A 18 6.75 2.38 -8.70
N TYR A 19 6.76 1.07 -8.52
CA TYR A 19 7.44 0.42 -7.40
C TYR A 19 8.89 0.02 -7.69
N ASN A 20 9.24 -0.17 -8.97
CA ASN A 20 10.58 -0.57 -9.38
C ASN A 20 10.91 -0.06 -10.78
N ILE A 21 12.20 -0.11 -11.12
CA ILE A 21 12.67 0.40 -12.40
C ILE A 21 12.14 -0.38 -13.62
N GLU A 22 11.86 -1.67 -13.45
CA GLU A 22 11.34 -2.53 -14.51
C GLU A 22 9.91 -2.17 -14.89
N SER A 23 9.13 -1.68 -13.93
CA SER A 23 7.74 -1.24 -14.13
C SER A 23 7.62 0.14 -14.79
N VAL A 24 8.70 0.93 -14.85
CA VAL A 24 8.69 2.29 -15.44
C VAL A 24 8.23 2.26 -16.89
N LYS A 25 8.85 1.40 -17.71
CA LYS A 25 8.58 1.34 -19.15
C LYS A 25 7.14 0.93 -19.50
N PRO A 26 6.60 -0.17 -18.94
CA PRO A 26 5.20 -0.52 -19.15
C PRO A 26 4.23 0.52 -18.58
N THR A 27 4.56 1.18 -17.47
CA THR A 27 3.76 2.25 -16.89
C THR A 27 3.67 3.46 -17.83
N ILE A 28 4.78 3.89 -18.42
CA ILE A 28 4.78 5.01 -19.39
C ILE A 28 3.93 4.66 -20.61
N VAL A 29 3.99 3.43 -21.10
CA VAL A 29 3.16 2.98 -22.24
C VAL A 29 1.68 3.05 -21.86
N ASN A 30 1.31 2.62 -20.68
CA ASN A 30 -0.06 2.67 -20.18
C ASN A 30 -0.55 4.11 -19.99
N LEU A 31 0.27 5.00 -19.42
CA LEU A 31 -0.04 6.42 -19.29
C LEU A 31 -0.28 7.07 -20.66
N LYS A 32 0.55 6.77 -21.66
CA LYS A 32 0.36 7.24 -23.03
C LYS A 32 -1.00 6.80 -23.61
N SER A 33 -1.35 5.52 -23.44
CA SER A 33 -2.61 4.98 -23.92
C SER A 33 -3.82 5.63 -23.24
N ASN A 34 -3.73 5.83 -21.92
CA ASN A 34 -4.79 6.49 -21.14
C ASN A 34 -4.96 7.97 -21.52
N LEU A 35 -3.84 8.66 -21.76
CA LEU A 35 -3.89 10.06 -22.24
C LEU A 35 -4.50 10.15 -23.63
N HIS A 36 -4.10 9.26 -24.54
CA HIS A 36 -4.68 9.17 -25.88
C HIS A 36 -6.18 8.92 -25.84
N PHE A 37 -6.63 7.96 -25.02
CA PHE A 37 -8.06 7.68 -24.84
C PHE A 37 -8.82 8.90 -24.30
N SER A 38 -8.28 9.58 -23.27
CA SER A 38 -8.90 10.80 -22.71
C SER A 38 -8.99 11.91 -23.74
N PHE A 39 -7.97 12.06 -24.57
CA PHE A 39 -7.94 13.03 -25.65
C PHE A 39 -8.97 12.69 -26.74
N THR A 40 -9.04 11.45 -27.21
CA THR A 40 -10.03 10.99 -28.20
C THR A 40 -11.44 11.24 -27.70
N LYS A 41 -11.72 10.90 -26.43
CA LYS A 41 -13.03 11.17 -25.83
C LYS A 41 -13.39 12.65 -25.77
N ALA A 42 -12.39 13.51 -25.51
CA ALA A 42 -12.59 14.97 -25.55
C ALA A 42 -12.90 15.47 -26.97
N LEU A 43 -12.24 14.92 -27.99
CA LEU A 43 -12.52 15.22 -29.42
C LEU A 43 -13.93 14.76 -29.83
N ASP A 44 -14.33 13.56 -29.43
CA ASP A 44 -15.66 13.02 -29.70
C ASP A 44 -16.76 13.93 -29.12
N GLY A 45 -16.48 14.49 -27.91
CA GLY A 45 -17.42 15.42 -27.26
C GLY A 45 -17.59 16.76 -27.98
N ILE A 46 -16.71 17.12 -28.91
CA ILE A 46 -16.81 18.33 -29.75
C ILE A 46 -17.15 18.01 -31.20
N ALA A 47 -17.25 16.74 -31.55
CA ALA A 47 -17.60 16.31 -32.90
C ALA A 47 -18.97 16.87 -33.34
N GLY A 48 -19.04 17.47 -34.52
CA GLY A 48 -20.26 18.11 -35.03
C GLY A 48 -20.57 19.51 -34.46
N SER A 49 -19.79 20.00 -33.50
CA SER A 49 -19.97 21.35 -32.92
C SER A 49 -19.36 22.48 -33.74
N GLY A 50 -18.62 22.17 -34.81
CA GLY A 50 -17.82 23.15 -35.56
C GLY A 50 -16.50 23.54 -34.93
N TRP A 51 -16.15 22.96 -33.73
CA TRP A 51 -14.88 23.20 -33.09
C TRP A 51 -13.79 22.27 -33.65
N THR A 52 -12.58 22.81 -33.77
CA THR A 52 -11.39 22.06 -34.15
C THR A 52 -10.28 22.30 -33.13
N VAL A 53 -9.41 21.31 -32.95
CA VAL A 53 -8.19 21.50 -32.10
C VAL A 53 -7.19 22.35 -32.88
N ASN A 54 -6.84 23.48 -32.31
CA ASN A 54 -5.90 24.43 -32.90
C ASN A 54 -4.46 24.14 -32.45
N SER A 55 -4.26 23.91 -31.14
CA SER A 55 -2.92 23.70 -30.57
C SER A 55 -2.99 22.92 -29.26
N PHE A 56 -1.83 22.37 -28.87
CA PHE A 56 -1.55 21.91 -27.50
C PHE A 56 -0.64 22.94 -26.86
N ASP A 57 -1.14 23.62 -25.85
CA ASP A 57 -0.40 24.70 -25.23
C ASP A 57 0.65 24.20 -24.22
N THR A 58 0.27 23.20 -23.40
CA THR A 58 1.12 22.75 -22.31
C THR A 58 0.84 21.31 -21.93
N MET A 59 1.88 20.57 -21.56
CA MET A 59 1.79 19.26 -20.93
C MET A 59 2.51 19.30 -19.58
N PHE A 60 1.81 18.94 -18.52
CA PHE A 60 2.38 18.85 -17.18
C PHE A 60 2.48 17.39 -16.74
N GLY A 61 3.64 17.02 -16.23
CA GLY A 61 3.85 15.79 -15.49
C GLY A 61 4.33 16.11 -14.07
N LYS A 62 3.70 15.53 -13.06
CA LYS A 62 4.19 15.56 -11.68
C LYS A 62 4.67 14.18 -11.30
N ALA A 63 5.94 14.06 -10.89
CA ALA A 63 6.48 12.88 -10.25
C ALA A 63 6.68 13.19 -8.76
N HIS A 64 6.16 12.31 -7.91
CA HIS A 64 6.39 12.38 -6.47
C HIS A 64 7.16 11.14 -6.06
N THR A 65 8.23 11.32 -5.30
CA THR A 65 8.91 10.20 -4.64
C THR A 65 8.09 9.82 -3.41
N MET A 66 7.57 8.60 -3.40
CA MET A 66 6.93 8.06 -2.22
C MET A 66 7.97 7.25 -1.44
N LYS A 67 8.00 7.41 -0.13
CA LYS A 67 8.72 6.46 0.73
C LYS A 67 7.98 5.12 0.63
N ALA A 68 8.75 4.03 0.51
CA ALA A 68 8.14 2.70 0.51
C ALA A 68 7.42 2.46 1.83
N ASP A 69 6.17 2.01 1.75
CA ASP A 69 5.42 1.56 2.92
C ASP A 69 6.17 0.40 3.59
N ARG A 70 6.65 0.62 4.80
CA ARG A 70 7.47 -0.34 5.56
C ARG A 70 7.14 -0.27 7.04
N GLY A 71 7.17 -1.41 7.71
CA GLY A 71 6.95 -1.47 9.15
C GLY A 71 8.25 -1.32 9.93
N SER A 72 8.26 -0.47 10.91
CA SER A 72 9.40 -0.11 11.75
C SER A 72 9.09 -0.33 13.25
N SER A 73 9.41 0.64 14.10
CA SER A 73 9.18 0.59 15.54
C SER A 73 7.72 0.88 15.90
N TYR A 74 7.41 0.71 17.18
CA TYR A 74 6.05 0.91 17.70
C TYR A 74 5.49 2.31 17.41
N ILE A 75 4.28 2.33 16.88
CA ILE A 75 3.44 3.52 16.74
C ILE A 75 2.14 3.27 17.50
N ALA A 76 1.72 4.22 18.33
CA ALA A 76 0.48 4.11 19.09
C ALA A 76 -0.73 4.18 18.15
N THR A 77 -1.70 3.28 18.34
CA THR A 77 -3.00 3.38 17.66
C THR A 77 -3.79 4.56 18.20
N SER A 78 -4.58 5.20 17.34
CA SER A 78 -5.51 6.24 17.76
C SER A 78 -6.49 5.71 18.83
N ILE A 79 -7.00 6.61 19.67
CA ILE A 79 -7.94 6.27 20.76
C ILE A 79 -9.14 5.47 20.25
N ARG A 80 -9.62 5.76 19.05
CA ARG A 80 -10.76 5.06 18.42
C ARG A 80 -10.51 3.56 18.26
N TYR A 81 -9.27 3.15 17.95
CA TYR A 81 -8.88 1.77 17.66
C TYR A 81 -8.08 1.11 18.78
N SER A 82 -7.81 1.80 19.88
CA SER A 82 -7.08 1.26 21.04
C SER A 82 -7.93 0.33 21.92
N ASN A 83 -9.24 0.23 21.66
CA ASN A 83 -10.12 -0.66 22.39
C ASN A 83 -9.77 -2.14 22.11
N PRO A 84 -9.56 -2.98 23.12
CA PRO A 84 -9.28 -4.42 22.93
C PRO A 84 -10.33 -5.18 22.12
N LYS A 85 -11.57 -4.68 22.07
CA LYS A 85 -12.67 -5.27 21.27
C LYS A 85 -12.47 -5.09 19.76
N CYS A 86 -11.59 -4.18 19.33
CA CYS A 86 -11.27 -3.99 17.91
C CYS A 86 -10.44 -5.14 17.32
N GLY A 87 -9.94 -6.06 18.17
CA GLY A 87 -9.15 -7.20 17.70
C GLY A 87 -7.75 -6.83 17.20
N LEU A 88 -7.29 -5.61 17.44
CA LEU A 88 -5.96 -5.16 17.04
C LEU A 88 -4.93 -5.50 18.12
N ILE A 89 -3.87 -6.20 17.74
CA ILE A 89 -2.74 -6.52 18.61
C ILE A 89 -1.55 -5.67 18.17
N ASN A 90 -1.42 -4.53 18.81
CA ASN A 90 -0.36 -3.57 18.57
C ASN A 90 0.83 -3.87 19.50
N ILE A 91 1.85 -4.57 18.97
CA ILE A 91 3.01 -5.05 19.73
C ILE A 91 3.98 -3.90 19.97
N GLN A 92 4.34 -3.67 21.25
CA GLN A 92 5.20 -2.57 21.67
C GLN A 92 6.68 -2.96 21.52
N ASN A 93 7.16 -2.99 20.28
CA ASN A 93 8.56 -3.20 19.96
C ASN A 93 9.35 -1.88 19.93
N HIS A 94 10.65 -1.97 20.20
CA HIS A 94 11.60 -0.84 20.17
C HIS A 94 12.63 -0.97 19.05
N ASP A 95 12.48 -2.02 18.24
CA ASP A 95 13.31 -2.34 17.08
C ASP A 95 12.55 -2.07 15.77
N ILE A 96 13.17 -2.43 14.66
CA ILE A 96 12.58 -2.31 13.32
C ILE A 96 11.91 -3.61 12.85
N GLU A 97 11.61 -4.55 13.77
CA GLU A 97 11.15 -5.91 13.45
C GLU A 97 9.64 -6.12 13.73
N CYS A 98 8.81 -5.08 13.70
CA CYS A 98 7.36 -5.18 14.03
C CYS A 98 6.64 -6.27 13.23
N PHE A 99 7.01 -6.49 11.97
CA PHE A 99 6.48 -7.59 11.15
C PHE A 99 6.77 -8.96 11.77
N LYS A 100 8.01 -9.21 12.16
CA LYS A 100 8.42 -10.48 12.81
C LYS A 100 7.67 -10.71 14.12
N TRP A 101 7.46 -9.66 14.90
CA TRP A 101 6.68 -9.76 16.14
C TRP A 101 5.22 -10.12 15.88
N CYS A 102 4.62 -9.60 14.82
CA CYS A 102 3.29 -10.03 14.37
C CYS A 102 3.27 -11.51 13.99
N MET A 103 4.29 -12.01 13.29
CA MET A 103 4.40 -13.42 12.91
C MET A 103 4.59 -14.32 14.14
N LYS A 104 5.43 -13.93 15.10
CA LYS A 104 5.58 -14.66 16.38
C LYS A 104 4.29 -14.68 17.17
N TYR A 105 3.53 -13.59 17.18
CA TYR A 105 2.22 -13.56 17.82
C TYR A 105 1.24 -14.51 17.12
N HIS A 106 1.20 -14.52 15.79
CA HIS A 106 0.36 -15.47 15.02
C HIS A 106 0.68 -16.92 15.36
N GLN A 107 1.97 -17.25 15.43
CA GLN A 107 2.46 -18.59 15.76
C GLN A 107 2.04 -19.06 17.15
N SER A 108 1.98 -18.15 18.13
CA SER A 108 1.64 -18.43 19.52
C SER A 108 0.85 -17.27 20.13
N PRO A 109 -0.46 -17.17 19.85
CA PRO A 109 -1.28 -16.08 20.35
C PRO A 109 -1.31 -16.01 21.89
N GLN A 110 -0.94 -14.86 22.43
CA GLN A 110 -0.94 -14.62 23.88
C GLN A 110 -2.33 -14.19 24.35
N THR A 111 -2.86 -14.83 25.39
CA THR A 111 -4.18 -14.52 25.95
C THR A 111 -4.13 -13.34 26.93
N LYS A 112 -2.98 -13.08 27.54
CA LYS A 112 -2.77 -11.97 28.48
C LYS A 112 -1.60 -11.12 28.00
N LYS A 113 -1.77 -9.78 28.10
CA LYS A 113 -0.71 -8.82 27.75
C LYS A 113 -0.15 -9.04 26.33
N SER A 114 -1.04 -9.30 25.39
CA SER A 114 -0.73 -9.66 23.99
C SER A 114 0.13 -8.65 23.23
N ASN A 115 0.24 -7.42 23.73
CA ASN A 115 1.04 -6.34 23.14
C ASN A 115 2.50 -6.27 23.69
N ARG A 116 2.89 -7.15 24.59
CA ARG A 116 4.22 -7.12 25.20
C ARG A 116 5.18 -8.10 24.56
N LEU A 117 6.42 -7.68 24.36
CA LEU A 117 7.50 -8.52 23.81
C LEU A 117 7.96 -9.64 24.75
N THR A 118 7.83 -9.48 26.06
CA THR A 118 8.45 -10.36 27.07
C THR A 118 8.17 -11.85 26.88
N ASP A 119 6.99 -12.18 26.38
CA ASP A 119 6.63 -13.59 26.14
C ASP A 119 6.90 -14.00 24.68
N LEU A 120 6.79 -13.06 23.74
CA LEU A 120 7.08 -13.31 22.32
C LEU A 120 8.58 -13.56 22.06
N ILE A 121 9.47 -12.93 22.85
CA ILE A 121 10.92 -13.16 22.76
C ILE A 121 11.27 -14.63 23.03
N LYS A 122 10.56 -15.29 23.93
CA LYS A 122 10.82 -16.68 24.33
C LYS A 122 10.36 -17.70 23.29
N ILE A 123 9.54 -17.29 22.33
CA ILE A 123 9.00 -18.17 21.29
C ILE A 123 10.08 -18.42 20.26
N GLU A 124 10.41 -19.68 20.03
CA GLU A 124 11.24 -20.07 18.90
C GLU A 124 10.49 -19.77 17.60
N ASP A 125 11.17 -19.10 16.66
CA ASP A 125 10.58 -18.71 15.41
C ASP A 125 10.53 -19.88 14.43
N LYS A 126 9.34 -20.18 13.92
CA LYS A 126 9.11 -21.29 13.00
C LYS A 126 9.08 -20.87 11.54
N TYR A 127 9.07 -19.55 11.30
CA TYR A 127 8.97 -19.01 9.96
C TYR A 127 10.32 -18.85 9.28
N ASN A 128 10.31 -19.00 7.98
CA ASN A 128 11.47 -18.75 7.12
C ASN A 128 11.47 -17.30 6.65
N TYR A 129 12.46 -16.52 7.09
CA TYR A 129 12.67 -15.11 6.74
C TYR A 129 13.78 -14.92 5.70
N ASN A 130 14.13 -15.94 4.93
CA ASN A 130 15.14 -15.80 3.88
C ASN A 130 14.73 -14.69 2.89
N GLU A 131 15.69 -13.86 2.51
CA GLU A 131 15.52 -12.73 1.60
C GLU A 131 14.63 -11.59 2.14
N ILE A 132 14.28 -11.63 3.43
CA ILE A 132 13.56 -10.55 4.10
C ILE A 132 14.53 -9.63 4.81
N SER A 133 14.49 -8.34 4.48
CA SER A 133 15.26 -7.30 5.17
C SER A 133 14.38 -6.47 6.08
N TYR A 134 14.97 -5.93 7.15
CA TYR A 134 14.26 -5.06 8.10
C TYR A 134 14.69 -3.59 7.94
N PRO A 135 13.78 -2.66 8.07
CA PRO A 135 12.33 -2.81 8.25
C PRO A 135 11.66 -3.41 7.01
N VAL A 136 10.72 -4.34 7.23
CA VAL A 136 10.05 -5.07 6.14
C VAL A 136 9.20 -4.11 5.32
N VAL A 137 9.50 -4.04 4.02
CA VAL A 137 8.68 -3.30 3.06
C VAL A 137 7.53 -4.18 2.55
N ILE A 138 6.45 -3.54 2.13
CA ILE A 138 5.23 -4.26 1.73
C ILE A 138 5.48 -5.24 0.57
N GLY A 139 6.41 -4.92 -0.33
CA GLY A 139 6.81 -5.81 -1.43
C GLY A 139 7.46 -7.12 -0.99
N ASP A 140 8.22 -7.10 0.12
CA ASP A 140 8.93 -8.27 0.65
C ASP A 140 7.98 -9.27 1.33
N ILE A 141 6.76 -8.82 1.68
CA ILE A 141 5.75 -9.71 2.29
C ILE A 141 5.40 -10.86 1.34
N LYS A 142 5.41 -10.64 0.02
CA LYS A 142 5.18 -11.70 -0.97
C LYS A 142 6.25 -12.78 -0.92
N ILE A 143 7.50 -12.41 -0.73
CA ILE A 143 8.61 -13.35 -0.57
C ILE A 143 8.39 -14.18 0.69
N PHE A 144 7.98 -13.54 1.78
CA PHE A 144 7.67 -14.24 3.02
C PHE A 144 6.47 -15.20 2.89
N GLU A 145 5.41 -14.80 2.17
CA GLU A 145 4.26 -15.64 1.84
C GLU A 145 4.70 -16.92 1.12
N ASP A 146 5.53 -16.77 0.10
CA ASP A 146 6.03 -17.89 -0.71
C ASP A 146 6.94 -18.81 0.11
N ASN A 147 7.84 -18.26 0.93
CA ASN A 147 8.73 -19.02 1.81
C ASN A 147 7.97 -19.85 2.85
N ASN A 148 6.75 -19.45 3.24
CA ASN A 148 6.02 -20.06 4.35
C ASN A 148 4.66 -20.65 3.96
N ASN A 149 4.25 -20.57 2.69
CA ASN A 149 2.93 -20.98 2.19
C ASN A 149 1.76 -20.34 2.96
N LEU A 150 1.93 -19.06 3.30
CA LEU A 150 0.95 -18.25 4.01
C LEU A 150 0.33 -17.21 3.07
N MET A 151 -0.90 -16.81 3.35
CA MET A 151 -1.56 -15.69 2.71
C MET A 151 -1.59 -14.51 3.69
N ILE A 152 -1.03 -13.36 3.32
CA ILE A 152 -0.97 -12.18 4.20
C ILE A 152 -1.63 -10.99 3.52
N ASN A 153 -2.78 -10.58 4.02
CA ASN A 153 -3.40 -9.33 3.60
C ASN A 153 -2.84 -8.18 4.43
N VAL A 154 -2.53 -7.08 3.78
CA VAL A 154 -2.14 -5.85 4.45
C VAL A 154 -3.21 -4.79 4.23
N TRP A 155 -3.81 -4.37 5.31
CA TRP A 155 -4.74 -3.25 5.38
C TRP A 155 -3.96 -1.99 5.73
N LYS A 156 -4.34 -0.86 5.20
CA LYS A 156 -3.75 0.44 5.56
C LYS A 156 -4.82 1.33 6.15
N MET A 157 -4.43 2.07 7.17
CA MET A 157 -5.27 3.10 7.79
C MET A 157 -4.87 4.44 7.20
N ASP A 158 -5.83 5.14 6.66
CA ASP A 158 -5.75 6.53 6.23
C ASP A 158 -6.79 7.33 7.01
N ASP A 159 -6.42 8.46 7.56
CA ASP A 159 -7.14 9.35 8.47
C ASP A 159 -8.38 8.75 9.16
N GLU A 160 -9.41 8.37 8.43
CA GLU A 160 -10.67 7.85 8.96
C GLU A 160 -11.11 6.50 8.39
N SER A 161 -10.40 5.96 7.40
CA SER A 161 -10.78 4.73 6.71
C SER A 161 -9.71 3.66 6.76
N ILE A 162 -10.14 2.39 6.74
CA ILE A 162 -9.25 1.24 6.60
C ILE A 162 -9.60 0.57 5.28
N PHE A 163 -8.61 0.36 4.43
CA PHE A 163 -8.77 -0.27 3.13
C PHE A 163 -7.73 -1.36 2.89
N LEU A 164 -8.06 -2.32 2.05
CA LEU A 164 -7.14 -3.37 1.66
C LEU A 164 -6.06 -2.78 0.74
N HIS A 165 -4.84 -2.67 1.25
CA HIS A 165 -3.70 -2.10 0.55
C HIS A 165 -2.96 -3.15 -0.29
N GLN A 166 -2.70 -4.33 0.27
CA GLN A 166 -2.15 -5.47 -0.44
C GLN A 166 -2.94 -6.74 -0.13
N LYS A 167 -3.42 -7.40 -1.17
CA LYS A 167 -4.05 -8.72 -1.06
C LYS A 167 -2.96 -9.80 -1.10
N GLY A 168 -3.05 -10.74 -0.18
CA GLY A 168 -2.16 -11.89 -0.11
C GLY A 168 -2.36 -12.87 -1.28
N ASN A 169 -1.36 -13.72 -1.48
CA ASN A 169 -1.38 -14.75 -2.51
C ASN A 169 -2.32 -15.89 -2.11
N VAL A 170 -3.47 -15.99 -2.77
CA VAL A 170 -4.50 -17.02 -2.50
C VAL A 170 -3.95 -18.43 -2.69
N LEU A 171 -2.95 -18.63 -3.55
CA LEU A 171 -2.35 -19.94 -3.80
C LEU A 171 -1.56 -20.45 -2.57
N ASN A 172 -1.13 -19.53 -1.70
CA ASN A 172 -0.36 -19.83 -0.49
C ASN A 172 -1.25 -20.01 0.75
N CYS A 173 -2.57 -19.95 0.64
CA CYS A 173 -3.51 -20.05 1.77
C CYS A 173 -3.54 -21.44 2.46
N LYS A 174 -2.65 -22.36 2.10
CA LYS A 174 -2.63 -23.72 2.64
C LYS A 174 -2.27 -23.78 4.12
N SER A 175 -1.38 -22.91 4.57
CA SER A 175 -0.93 -22.86 5.98
C SER A 175 -1.67 -21.83 6.81
N GLY A 176 -2.58 -21.07 6.21
CA GLY A 176 -3.42 -20.10 6.90
C GLY A 176 -3.41 -18.72 6.23
N MET A 177 -4.27 -17.87 6.75
CA MET A 177 -4.40 -16.47 6.36
C MET A 177 -4.08 -15.55 7.54
N ILE A 178 -3.36 -14.49 7.27
CA ILE A 178 -2.99 -13.47 8.26
C ILE A 178 -3.47 -12.12 7.74
N ASP A 179 -4.07 -11.33 8.62
CA ASP A 179 -4.39 -9.95 8.35
C ASP A 179 -3.51 -9.03 9.19
N LEU A 180 -2.85 -8.08 8.55
CA LEU A 180 -2.04 -7.03 9.18
C LEU A 180 -2.65 -5.67 8.87
N LEU A 181 -2.54 -4.75 9.82
CA LEU A 181 -2.84 -3.34 9.62
C LEU A 181 -1.54 -2.56 9.63
N LEU A 182 -1.26 -1.84 8.56
CA LEU A 182 -0.17 -0.87 8.48
C LEU A 182 -0.71 0.50 8.87
N ILE A 183 -0.10 1.10 9.88
CA ILE A 183 -0.32 2.50 10.25
C ILE A 183 0.96 3.28 10.01
N THR A 184 0.84 4.58 9.73
CA THR A 184 1.97 5.49 9.52
C THR A 184 1.85 6.68 10.47
N ASN A 185 2.99 7.24 10.88
CA ASN A 185 3.06 8.50 11.62
C ASN A 185 3.27 9.69 10.66
N GLU A 186 3.39 10.89 11.22
CA GLU A 186 3.61 12.13 10.46
C GLU A 186 4.95 12.16 9.70
N ASP A 187 5.93 11.34 10.11
CA ASP A 187 7.24 11.20 9.47
C ASP A 187 7.27 10.12 8.37
N ASP A 188 6.10 9.58 8.00
CA ASP A 188 5.93 8.44 7.08
C ASP A 188 6.64 7.14 7.56
N GLU A 189 6.87 7.01 8.85
CA GLU A 189 7.31 5.74 9.41
C GLU A 189 6.10 4.85 9.62
N GLY A 190 6.22 3.58 9.23
CA GLY A 190 5.13 2.63 9.30
C GLY A 190 5.28 1.67 10.49
N HIS A 191 4.16 1.04 10.88
CA HIS A 191 4.15 -0.01 11.88
C HIS A 191 3.07 -1.04 11.56
N TYR A 192 3.46 -2.32 11.56
CA TYR A 192 2.51 -3.42 11.37
C TYR A 192 1.86 -3.83 12.69
N ILE A 193 0.55 -3.95 12.66
CA ILE A 193 -0.31 -4.38 13.76
C ILE A 193 -0.99 -5.68 13.33
N TYR A 194 -1.02 -6.69 14.19
CA TYR A 194 -1.71 -7.93 13.92
C TYR A 194 -3.23 -7.76 14.11
N ILE A 195 -4.02 -8.23 13.15
CA ILE A 195 -5.49 -8.26 13.25
C ILE A 195 -5.90 -9.66 13.69
N LYS A 196 -6.54 -9.75 14.85
CA LYS A 196 -7.05 -11.03 15.39
C LYS A 196 -8.31 -11.42 14.63
N GLN A 197 -8.31 -12.62 14.10
CA GLN A 197 -9.48 -13.28 13.51
C GLN A 197 -10.37 -13.87 14.58
#